data_502d9474ea90e811bd4eaf9296a8b616
#
_entry.id   502d9474ea90e811bd4eaf9296a8b616
#
_cell.length_a   1.000
_cell.length_b   1.000
_cell.length_c   1.000
_cell.angle_alpha   90.00
_cell.angle_beta   90.00
_cell.angle_gamma   90.00
#
_symmetry.space_group_name_H-M   'P 1'
#
loop_
_entity.id
_entity.type
_entity.pdbx_description
1 polymer ?
#
loop_
_entity_poly.entity_id
_entity_poly.type
_entity_poly.pdbx_seq_one_letter_code
_entity_poly.pdbx_strand_id
1 'polypeptide(L)'
;MGRDIFRAGMSLPIAVSTYDLSLFVHITAVMVGFGATFAEAIMFPVAMRAGARHLPYVHRLQLSINQWLATPALVIVLATGIYQVSEGNWAFDQFWISAAMVIVLVLGGLIGGYFIPSDRKLGPMVEAELKALGDRDVALSDLSNEYQRAGRLQGIVGAFTGVLLVAVVYLMVTKPGI
;
A
#
# COMPACT_ATOMS: atom_id res chain seq x y z
N MET A 1 23.17 -57.05 -21.61
CA MET A 1 22.02 -56.30 -22.12
C MET A 1 21.24 -55.85 -20.91
N GLY A 2 21.47 -54.63 -20.39
CA GLY A 2 20.79 -54.21 -19.15
C GLY A 2 21.56 -53.23 -18.28
N ARG A 3 22.20 -52.19 -18.85
CA ARG A 3 22.89 -51.15 -18.04
C ARG A 3 22.69 -49.70 -18.50
N ASP A 4 21.83 -49.43 -19.48
CA ASP A 4 21.72 -48.09 -20.08
C ASP A 4 20.42 -47.36 -19.74
N ILE A 5 19.59 -47.86 -18.80
CA ILE A 5 18.28 -47.26 -18.48
C ILE A 5 18.37 -46.25 -17.30
N PHE A 6 19.54 -46.10 -16.64
CA PHE A 6 19.69 -45.27 -15.43
C PHE A 6 20.41 -43.92 -15.68
N ARG A 7 20.59 -43.50 -16.92
CA ARG A 7 21.24 -42.21 -17.25
C ARG A 7 20.33 -41.20 -17.96
N ALA A 8 19.02 -41.35 -17.88
CA ALA A 8 18.17 -40.17 -18.10
C ALA A 8 18.20 -39.37 -16.81
N GLY A 9 19.30 -38.67 -16.61
CA GLY A 9 19.40 -37.65 -15.58
C GLY A 9 18.27 -36.66 -15.79
N MET A 10 17.28 -36.73 -14.92
CA MET A 10 16.21 -35.74 -14.80
C MET A 10 16.84 -34.46 -14.24
N SER A 11 17.61 -33.78 -15.11
CA SER A 11 17.91 -32.38 -14.89
C SER A 11 16.58 -31.64 -15.00
N LEU A 12 15.92 -31.45 -13.86
CA LEU A 12 14.90 -30.43 -13.76
C LEU A 12 15.61 -29.09 -13.99
N PRO A 13 15.46 -28.44 -15.13
CA PRO A 13 15.92 -27.08 -15.26
C PRO A 13 14.97 -26.23 -14.45
N ILE A 14 15.27 -26.00 -13.16
CA ILE A 14 14.70 -24.90 -12.41
C ILE A 14 15.42 -23.62 -12.93
N ALA A 15 15.28 -23.37 -14.21
CA ALA A 15 15.68 -22.09 -14.79
C ALA A 15 14.53 -21.12 -14.51
N VAL A 16 14.62 -20.41 -13.36
CA VAL A 16 13.74 -19.29 -13.05
C VAL A 16 13.95 -18.24 -14.16
N SER A 17 12.91 -17.95 -14.93
CA SER A 17 13.00 -16.91 -15.96
C SER A 17 13.03 -15.52 -15.31
N THR A 18 13.54 -14.52 -16.02
CA THR A 18 13.48 -13.13 -15.57
C THR A 18 12.03 -12.65 -15.40
N TYR A 19 11.12 -13.19 -16.20
CA TYR A 19 9.68 -12.93 -16.04
C TYR A 19 9.14 -13.48 -14.72
N ASP A 20 9.47 -14.73 -14.37
CA ASP A 20 9.03 -15.35 -13.11
C ASP A 20 9.59 -14.60 -11.90
N LEU A 21 10.84 -14.16 -11.97
CA LEU A 21 11.46 -13.34 -10.92
C LEU A 21 10.75 -11.99 -10.80
N SER A 22 10.44 -11.33 -11.92
CA SER A 22 9.68 -10.07 -11.93
C SER A 22 8.28 -10.26 -11.34
N LEU A 23 7.60 -11.36 -11.69
CA LEU A 23 6.28 -11.67 -11.17
C LEU A 23 6.33 -11.92 -9.65
N PHE A 24 7.31 -12.66 -9.17
CA PHE A 24 7.53 -12.88 -7.74
C PHE A 24 7.74 -11.54 -7.00
N VAL A 25 8.62 -10.67 -7.52
CA VAL A 25 8.89 -9.35 -6.93
C VAL A 25 7.65 -8.48 -6.95
N HIS A 26 6.88 -8.49 -8.05
CA HIS A 26 5.63 -7.75 -8.19
C HIS A 26 4.60 -8.17 -7.13
N ILE A 27 4.32 -9.46 -7.04
CA ILE A 27 3.36 -9.99 -6.07
C ILE A 27 3.81 -9.69 -4.64
N THR A 28 5.09 -9.86 -4.34
CA THR A 28 5.65 -9.55 -3.01
C THR A 28 5.47 -8.07 -2.67
N ALA A 29 5.77 -7.17 -3.61
CA ALA A 29 5.58 -5.73 -3.41
C ALA A 29 4.10 -5.36 -3.23
N VAL A 30 3.18 -5.98 -3.98
CA VAL A 30 1.73 -5.83 -3.80
C VAL A 30 1.33 -6.27 -2.39
N MET A 31 1.78 -7.45 -1.92
CA MET A 31 1.45 -7.95 -0.59
C MET A 31 1.94 -7.01 0.52
N VAL A 32 3.19 -6.52 0.41
CA VAL A 32 3.79 -5.60 1.40
C VAL A 32 3.07 -4.25 1.39
N GLY A 33 2.91 -3.63 0.23
CA GLY A 33 2.31 -2.30 0.11
C GLY A 33 0.83 -2.29 0.51
N PHE A 34 0.05 -3.26 0.04
CA PHE A 34 -1.38 -3.34 0.35
C PHE A 34 -1.61 -3.76 1.80
N GLY A 35 -0.83 -4.73 2.32
CA GLY A 35 -0.88 -5.12 3.71
C GLY A 35 -0.61 -3.95 4.65
N ALA A 36 0.39 -3.13 4.35
CA ALA A 36 0.70 -1.92 5.08
C ALA A 36 -0.49 -0.94 5.10
N THR A 37 -1.09 -0.66 3.94
CA THR A 37 -2.25 0.26 3.82
C THR A 37 -3.48 -0.24 4.58
N PHE A 38 -3.78 -1.54 4.53
CA PHE A 38 -4.87 -2.12 5.31
C PHE A 38 -4.60 -2.09 6.82
N ALA A 39 -3.34 -2.28 7.25
CA ALA A 39 -2.96 -2.15 8.65
C ALA A 39 -3.18 -0.72 9.17
N GLU A 40 -2.85 0.30 8.36
CA GLU A 40 -3.09 1.72 8.71
C GLU A 40 -4.56 2.03 8.97
N ALA A 41 -5.49 1.41 8.25
CA ALA A 41 -6.92 1.60 8.46
C ALA A 41 -7.39 1.18 9.86
N ILE A 42 -6.68 0.28 10.53
CA ILE A 42 -7.00 -0.22 11.88
C ILE A 42 -6.29 0.60 12.96
N MET A 43 -5.15 1.22 12.65
CA MET A 43 -4.30 1.91 13.64
C MET A 43 -5.03 3.05 14.33
N PHE A 44 -5.71 3.92 13.58
CA PHE A 44 -6.40 5.07 14.14
C PHE A 44 -7.56 4.69 15.08
N PRO A 45 -8.50 3.79 14.70
CA PRO A 45 -9.54 3.33 15.63
C PRO A 45 -9.00 2.65 16.87
N VAL A 46 -7.90 1.90 16.78
CA VAL A 46 -7.26 1.25 17.93
C VAL A 46 -6.64 2.29 18.86
N ALA A 47 -5.91 3.28 18.30
CA ALA A 47 -5.33 4.36 19.09
C ALA A 47 -6.41 5.17 19.84
N MET A 48 -7.53 5.45 19.19
CA MET A 48 -8.64 6.17 19.82
C MET A 48 -9.26 5.40 20.98
N ARG A 49 -9.33 4.09 20.91
CA ARG A 49 -9.79 3.25 22.04
C ARG A 49 -8.79 3.22 23.19
N ALA A 50 -7.51 3.35 22.89
CA ALA A 50 -6.44 3.41 23.87
C ALA A 50 -6.24 4.81 24.49
N GLY A 51 -6.89 5.84 23.92
CA GLY A 51 -6.82 7.24 24.35
C GLY A 51 -6.06 8.14 23.36
N ALA A 52 -6.49 9.40 23.24
CA ALA A 52 -5.97 10.36 22.27
C ALA A 52 -4.44 10.61 22.38
N ARG A 53 -3.83 10.30 23.52
CA ARG A 53 -2.38 10.39 23.76
C ARG A 53 -1.52 9.56 22.82
N HIS A 54 -2.09 8.53 22.21
CA HIS A 54 -1.40 7.66 21.25
C HIS A 54 -1.38 8.22 19.81
N LEU A 55 -2.18 9.23 19.51
CA LEU A 55 -2.32 9.80 18.17
C LEU A 55 -1.01 10.34 17.56
N PRO A 56 -0.14 11.08 18.30
CA PRO A 56 1.16 11.51 17.76
C PRO A 56 2.04 10.34 17.31
N TYR A 57 2.01 9.24 18.05
CA TYR A 57 2.74 8.02 17.67
C TYR A 57 2.15 7.38 16.42
N VAL A 58 0.82 7.34 16.32
CA VAL A 58 0.12 6.76 15.14
C VAL A 58 0.47 7.55 13.88
N HIS A 59 0.43 8.89 13.89
CA HIS A 59 0.84 9.70 12.75
C HIS A 59 2.30 9.50 12.35
N ARG A 60 3.21 9.36 13.32
CA ARG A 60 4.61 9.03 13.05
C ARG A 60 4.77 7.65 12.42
N LEU A 61 4.00 6.67 12.90
CA LEU A 61 4.04 5.31 12.37
C LEU A 61 3.46 5.27 10.95
N GLN A 62 2.30 5.89 10.70
CA GLN A 62 1.70 6.00 9.36
C GLN A 62 2.64 6.70 8.38
N LEU A 63 3.26 7.82 8.79
CA LEU A 63 4.26 8.51 7.99
C LEU A 63 5.43 7.58 7.61
N SER A 64 5.94 6.81 8.56
CA SER A 64 7.04 5.87 8.33
C SER A 64 6.63 4.74 7.39
N ILE A 65 5.43 4.18 7.57
CA ILE A 65 4.87 3.13 6.70
C ILE A 65 4.72 3.67 5.28
N ASN A 66 4.13 4.85 5.10
CA ASN A 66 3.93 5.46 3.80
C ASN A 66 5.26 5.76 3.08
N GLN A 67 6.28 6.22 3.81
CA GLN A 67 7.58 6.55 3.24
C GLN A 67 8.46 5.33 2.94
N TRP A 68 8.49 4.34 3.83
CA TRP A 68 9.47 3.25 3.77
C TRP A 68 8.90 1.91 3.31
N LEU A 69 7.58 1.73 3.31
CA LEU A 69 6.94 0.51 2.82
C LEU A 69 6.04 0.79 1.62
N ALA A 70 5.03 1.65 1.75
CA ALA A 70 4.03 1.84 0.70
C ALA A 70 4.62 2.51 -0.55
N THR A 71 5.42 3.58 -0.39
CA THR A 71 6.04 4.27 -1.54
C THR A 71 7.02 3.37 -2.30
N PRO A 72 8.01 2.69 -1.67
CA PRO A 72 8.90 1.78 -2.39
C PRO A 72 8.14 0.61 -3.02
N ALA A 73 7.17 0.03 -2.31
CA ALA A 73 6.36 -1.06 -2.85
C ALA A 73 5.62 -0.62 -4.13
N LEU A 74 5.01 0.57 -4.11
CA LEU A 74 4.30 1.11 -5.27
C LEU A 74 5.23 1.34 -6.48
N VAL A 75 6.42 1.86 -6.25
CA VAL A 75 7.45 2.04 -7.31
C VAL A 75 7.84 0.69 -7.91
N ILE A 76 8.06 -0.33 -7.07
CA ILE A 76 8.39 -1.68 -7.52
C ILE A 76 7.21 -2.29 -8.30
N VAL A 77 5.98 -2.14 -7.81
CA VAL A 77 4.75 -2.61 -8.50
C VAL A 77 4.64 -1.98 -9.88
N LEU A 78 4.86 -0.67 -10.00
CA LEU A 78 4.79 0.02 -11.28
C LEU A 78 5.89 -0.44 -12.23
N ALA A 79 7.15 -0.49 -11.79
CA ALA A 79 8.28 -0.89 -12.60
C ALA A 79 8.15 -2.34 -13.10
N THR A 80 7.83 -3.27 -12.20
CA THR A 80 7.65 -4.69 -12.55
C THR A 80 6.40 -4.92 -13.40
N GLY A 81 5.32 -4.15 -13.15
CA GLY A 81 4.10 -4.21 -13.96
C GLY A 81 4.35 -3.78 -15.41
N ILE A 82 5.08 -2.68 -15.64
CA ILE A 82 5.47 -2.24 -16.99
C ILE A 82 6.32 -3.32 -17.67
N TYR A 83 7.32 -3.87 -16.97
CA TYR A 83 8.16 -4.94 -17.50
C TYR A 83 7.32 -6.17 -17.90
N GLN A 84 6.37 -6.60 -17.06
CA GLN A 84 5.52 -7.77 -17.33
C GLN A 84 4.58 -7.55 -18.53
N VAL A 85 4.09 -6.34 -18.74
CA VAL A 85 3.28 -6.02 -19.93
C VAL A 85 4.14 -6.13 -21.19
N SER A 86 5.38 -5.60 -21.15
CA SER A 86 6.29 -5.63 -22.30
C SER A 86 6.74 -7.05 -22.66
N GLU A 87 7.14 -7.86 -21.67
CA GLU A 87 7.63 -9.23 -21.89
C GLU A 87 6.50 -10.24 -22.12
N GLY A 88 5.33 -10.01 -21.53
CA GLY A 88 4.16 -10.89 -21.65
C GLY A 88 3.39 -10.73 -22.96
N ASN A 89 3.86 -9.91 -23.87
CA ASN A 89 3.17 -9.57 -25.15
C ASN A 89 1.74 -9.04 -24.94
N TRP A 90 1.52 -8.31 -23.84
CA TRP A 90 0.26 -7.63 -23.56
C TRP A 90 0.27 -6.23 -24.19
N ALA A 91 -0.87 -5.79 -24.68
CA ALA A 91 -0.99 -4.43 -25.21
C ALA A 91 -1.37 -3.45 -24.07
N PHE A 92 -0.70 -2.30 -23.99
CA PHE A 92 -0.97 -1.28 -22.97
C PHE A 92 -2.36 -0.65 -23.09
N ASP A 93 -3.02 -0.78 -24.25
CA ASP A 93 -4.38 -0.31 -24.51
C ASP A 93 -5.47 -1.28 -24.01
N GLN A 94 -5.10 -2.46 -23.55
CA GLN A 94 -6.05 -3.35 -22.90
C GLN A 94 -6.63 -2.69 -21.66
N PHE A 95 -7.96 -2.71 -21.55
CA PHE A 95 -8.71 -2.00 -20.52
C PHE A 95 -8.20 -2.28 -19.09
N TRP A 96 -7.99 -3.54 -18.76
CA TRP A 96 -7.56 -3.93 -17.40
C TRP A 96 -6.14 -3.42 -17.06
N ILE A 97 -5.23 -3.33 -18.05
CA ILE A 97 -3.87 -2.81 -17.86
C ILE A 97 -3.90 -1.29 -17.68
N SER A 98 -4.54 -0.57 -18.61
CA SER A 98 -4.63 0.89 -18.56
C SER A 98 -5.37 1.36 -17.30
N ALA A 99 -6.48 0.70 -16.93
CA ALA A 99 -7.21 1.00 -15.70
C ALA A 99 -6.35 0.75 -14.45
N ALA A 100 -5.64 -0.38 -14.39
CA ALA A 100 -4.75 -0.67 -13.27
C ALA A 100 -3.60 0.34 -13.16
N MET A 101 -2.99 0.74 -14.28
CA MET A 101 -1.94 1.77 -14.29
C MET A 101 -2.45 3.12 -13.77
N VAL A 102 -3.64 3.54 -14.21
CA VAL A 102 -4.28 4.77 -13.71
C VAL A 102 -4.51 4.69 -12.21
N ILE A 103 -5.06 3.56 -11.72
CA ILE A 103 -5.27 3.37 -10.27
C ILE A 103 -3.95 3.45 -9.50
N VAL A 104 -2.88 2.79 -9.96
CA VAL A 104 -1.57 2.81 -9.31
C VAL A 104 -0.99 4.23 -9.27
N LEU A 105 -1.13 5.01 -10.34
CA LEU A 105 -0.72 6.42 -10.36
C LEU A 105 -1.54 7.29 -9.40
N VAL A 106 -2.86 7.07 -9.32
CA VAL A 106 -3.72 7.74 -8.34
C VAL A 106 -3.30 7.39 -6.91
N LEU A 107 -3.03 6.11 -6.62
CA LEU A 107 -2.52 5.67 -5.32
C LEU A 107 -1.20 6.35 -4.97
N GLY A 108 -0.27 6.47 -5.92
CA GLY A 108 0.99 7.20 -5.74
C GLY A 108 0.76 8.68 -5.43
N GLY A 109 -0.17 9.32 -6.15
CA GLY A 109 -0.58 10.69 -5.89
C GLY A 109 -1.20 10.88 -4.50
N LEU A 110 -2.04 9.93 -4.05
CA LEU A 110 -2.62 9.96 -2.71
C LEU A 110 -1.56 9.77 -1.61
N ILE A 111 -0.65 8.82 -1.77
CA ILE A 111 0.42 8.59 -0.78
C ILE A 111 1.35 9.82 -0.71
N GLY A 112 1.91 10.25 -1.83
CA GLY A 112 2.90 11.32 -1.86
C GLY A 112 2.31 12.72 -1.69
N GLY A 113 1.13 12.98 -2.26
CA GLY A 113 0.50 14.30 -2.28
C GLY A 113 -0.49 14.57 -1.15
N TYR A 114 -1.02 13.51 -0.53
CA TYR A 114 -2.01 13.68 0.55
C TYR A 114 -1.58 13.05 1.87
N PHE A 115 -1.34 11.74 1.96
CA PHE A 115 -1.08 11.07 3.24
C PHE A 115 0.21 11.55 3.90
N ILE A 116 1.33 11.54 3.17
CA ILE A 116 2.62 11.99 3.72
C ILE A 116 2.59 13.43 4.22
N PRO A 117 2.10 14.43 3.45
CA PRO A 117 1.97 15.80 3.95
C PRO A 117 0.99 15.94 5.12
N SER A 118 -0.12 15.20 5.09
CA SER A 118 -1.13 15.20 6.16
C SER A 118 -0.53 14.74 7.48
N ASP A 119 0.14 13.58 7.51
CA ASP A 119 0.74 13.03 8.73
C ASP A 119 1.88 13.90 9.27
N ARG A 120 2.66 14.53 8.36
CA ARG A 120 3.69 15.51 8.75
C ARG A 120 3.10 16.73 9.47
N LYS A 121 1.88 17.13 9.10
CA LYS A 121 1.17 18.26 9.73
C LYS A 121 0.45 17.85 11.01
N LEU A 122 -0.32 16.76 10.95
CA LEU A 122 -1.21 16.34 12.03
C LEU A 122 -0.49 15.79 13.25
N GLY A 123 0.63 15.10 13.06
CA GLY A 123 1.41 14.56 14.17
C GLY A 123 1.88 15.64 15.15
N PRO A 124 2.65 16.66 14.72
CA PRO A 124 3.05 17.78 15.58
C PRO A 124 1.87 18.60 16.12
N MET A 125 0.81 18.77 15.33
CA MET A 125 -0.39 19.50 15.74
C MET A 125 -1.05 18.86 16.94
N VAL A 126 -1.36 17.57 16.87
CA VAL A 126 -1.98 16.85 17.98
C VAL A 126 -1.06 16.74 19.20
N GLU A 127 0.26 16.63 18.99
CA GLU A 127 1.24 16.65 20.08
C GLU A 127 1.23 17.97 20.85
N ALA A 128 1.14 19.10 20.14
CA ALA A 128 1.03 20.43 20.75
C ALA A 128 -0.28 20.62 21.52
N GLU A 129 -1.41 20.19 20.94
CA GLU A 129 -2.72 20.24 21.60
C GLU A 129 -2.76 19.40 22.89
N LEU A 130 -2.22 18.17 22.84
CA LEU A 130 -2.16 17.31 24.03
C LEU A 130 -1.28 17.89 25.13
N LYS A 131 -0.15 18.53 24.78
CA LYS A 131 0.69 19.24 25.77
C LYS A 131 -0.07 20.40 26.44
N ALA A 132 -0.88 21.15 25.69
CA ALA A 132 -1.69 22.24 26.22
C ALA A 132 -2.83 21.76 27.13
N LEU A 133 -3.38 20.55 26.86
CA LEU A 133 -4.45 19.96 27.66
C LEU A 133 -3.96 19.27 28.94
N GLY A 134 -2.64 19.02 29.06
CA GLY A 134 -2.00 18.45 30.25
C GLY A 134 -2.27 16.96 30.46
N ASP A 135 -2.16 16.50 31.73
CA ASP A 135 -2.17 15.07 32.08
C ASP A 135 -3.59 14.46 32.26
N ARG A 136 -4.63 15.16 31.89
CA ARG A 136 -5.99 14.63 31.93
C ARG A 136 -6.23 13.57 30.86
N ASP A 137 -7.24 12.75 31.05
CA ASP A 137 -7.72 11.88 29.98
C ASP A 137 -8.37 12.71 28.87
N VAL A 138 -7.84 12.65 27.65
CA VAL A 138 -8.22 13.48 26.52
C VAL A 138 -9.04 12.66 25.53
N ALA A 139 -10.29 13.06 25.31
CA ALA A 139 -11.13 12.50 24.26
C ALA A 139 -10.86 13.20 22.93
N LEU A 140 -11.28 12.57 21.81
CA LEU A 140 -11.17 13.19 20.47
C LEU A 140 -11.94 14.52 20.37
N SER A 141 -13.07 14.64 21.09
CA SER A 141 -13.89 15.86 21.17
C SER A 141 -13.16 17.05 21.81
N ASP A 142 -12.13 16.81 22.62
CA ASP A 142 -11.35 17.85 23.29
C ASP A 142 -10.27 18.46 22.37
N LEU A 143 -9.95 17.77 21.27
CA LEU A 143 -9.03 18.27 20.26
C LEU A 143 -9.71 19.32 19.37
N SER A 144 -8.90 20.17 18.73
CA SER A 144 -9.41 21.24 17.86
C SER A 144 -10.31 20.71 16.74
N ASN A 145 -11.26 21.56 16.33
CA ASN A 145 -12.12 21.26 15.18
C ASN A 145 -11.31 21.08 13.87
N GLU A 146 -10.16 21.73 13.76
CA GLU A 146 -9.26 21.57 12.62
C GLU A 146 -8.71 20.14 12.58
N TYR A 147 -8.18 19.65 13.70
CA TYR A 147 -7.67 18.28 13.79
C TYR A 147 -8.78 17.24 13.52
N GLN A 148 -9.96 17.41 14.13
CA GLN A 148 -11.07 16.48 13.95
C GLN A 148 -11.55 16.41 12.49
N ARG A 149 -11.63 17.56 11.80
CA ARG A 149 -12.00 17.63 10.36
C ARG A 149 -10.94 16.96 9.49
N ALA A 150 -9.67 17.23 9.74
CA ALA A 150 -8.56 16.62 9.00
C ALA A 150 -8.51 15.10 9.20
N GLY A 151 -8.69 14.61 10.42
CA GLY A 151 -8.75 13.18 10.73
C GLY A 151 -9.94 12.48 10.05
N ARG A 152 -11.12 13.14 10.00
CA ARG A 152 -12.28 12.61 9.26
C ARG A 152 -12.00 12.53 7.76
N LEU A 153 -11.40 13.57 7.18
CA LEU A 153 -11.03 13.57 5.76
C LEU A 153 -10.01 12.47 5.47
N GLN A 154 -9.00 12.31 6.33
CA GLN A 154 -8.00 11.24 6.19
C GLN A 154 -8.65 9.85 6.22
N GLY A 155 -9.65 9.65 7.08
CA GLY A 155 -10.44 8.42 7.12
C GLY A 155 -11.23 8.16 5.83
N ILE A 156 -11.88 9.19 5.26
CA ILE A 156 -12.62 9.09 4.00
C ILE A 156 -11.68 8.76 2.83
N VAL A 157 -10.58 9.49 2.72
CA VAL A 157 -9.57 9.26 1.67
C VAL A 157 -8.93 7.89 1.84
N GLY A 158 -8.69 7.44 3.08
CA GLY A 158 -8.19 6.10 3.39
C GLY A 158 -9.16 4.99 2.94
N ALA A 159 -10.46 5.16 3.22
CA ALA A 159 -11.48 4.22 2.75
C ALA A 159 -11.55 4.16 1.21
N PHE A 160 -11.48 5.31 0.54
CA PHE A 160 -11.41 5.38 -0.92
C PHE A 160 -10.15 4.67 -1.47
N THR A 161 -9.00 4.89 -0.84
CA THR A 161 -7.74 4.21 -1.17
C THR A 161 -7.90 2.69 -1.04
N GLY A 162 -8.53 2.21 0.03
CA GLY A 162 -8.83 0.79 0.21
C GLY A 162 -9.68 0.19 -0.91
N VAL A 163 -10.70 0.93 -1.37
CA VAL A 163 -11.54 0.52 -2.51
C VAL A 163 -10.70 0.43 -3.79
N LEU A 164 -9.84 1.40 -4.06
CA LEU A 164 -8.94 1.38 -5.23
C LEU A 164 -7.98 0.19 -5.19
N LEU A 165 -7.44 -0.15 -4.01
CA LEU A 165 -6.58 -1.33 -3.84
C LEU A 165 -7.33 -2.62 -4.17
N VAL A 166 -8.56 -2.78 -3.70
CA VAL A 166 -9.39 -3.96 -4.03
C VAL A 166 -9.70 -3.98 -5.53
N ALA A 167 -10.02 -2.83 -6.11
CA ALA A 167 -10.32 -2.73 -7.54
C ALA A 167 -9.13 -3.11 -8.42
N VAL A 168 -7.90 -2.67 -8.10
CA VAL A 168 -6.73 -3.05 -8.90
C VAL A 168 -6.40 -4.53 -8.78
N VAL A 169 -6.57 -5.14 -7.61
CA VAL A 169 -6.43 -6.61 -7.46
C VAL A 169 -7.46 -7.33 -8.30
N TYR A 170 -8.71 -6.88 -8.26
CA TYR A 170 -9.79 -7.46 -9.08
C TYR A 170 -9.45 -7.41 -10.58
N LEU A 171 -9.00 -6.26 -11.09
CA LEU A 171 -8.60 -6.11 -12.49
C LEU A 171 -7.45 -7.06 -12.88
N MET A 172 -6.46 -7.22 -12.00
CA MET A 172 -5.30 -8.10 -12.24
C MET A 172 -5.68 -9.59 -12.26
N VAL A 173 -6.67 -9.99 -11.46
CA VAL A 173 -7.13 -11.39 -11.37
C VAL A 173 -8.10 -11.72 -12.50
N THR A 174 -9.08 -10.85 -12.76
CA THR A 174 -10.18 -11.15 -13.69
C THR A 174 -9.87 -10.77 -15.13
N LYS A 175 -8.94 -9.83 -15.35
CA LYS A 175 -8.51 -9.34 -16.67
C LYS A 175 -9.70 -9.09 -17.61
N PRO A 176 -10.65 -8.22 -17.25
CA PRO A 176 -11.85 -8.03 -18.05
C PRO A 176 -11.51 -7.47 -19.45
N GLY A 177 -12.11 -8.04 -20.47
CA GLY A 177 -11.91 -7.63 -21.86
C GLY A 177 -10.90 -8.50 -22.62
N ILE A 178 -10.50 -9.64 -22.07
CA ILE A 178 -9.78 -10.69 -22.81
C ILE A 178 -10.78 -11.71 -23.34
#